data_6566fad70fa54b3dc4ae2560454a56aa
#
_entry.id   6566fad70fa54b3dc4ae2560454a56aa
#
_cell.length_a   1.000
_cell.length_b   1.000
_cell.length_c   1.000
_cell.angle_alpha   90.00
_cell.angle_beta   90.00
_cell.angle_gamma   90.00
#
_symmetry.space_group_name_H-M   'P 1'
#
loop_
_entity.id
_entity.type
_entity.pdbx_description
1 polymer ?
#
loop_
_entity_poly.entity_id
_entity_poly.type
_entity_poly.pdbx_seq_one_letter_code
_entity_poly.pdbx_strand_id
1 'polypeptide(L)'
;RSMPDISDTEAALQQLHSIRQSIDNIDAAVIHMLAERFKFTQQVGALKAEHRLPPADPEREREQIQRLRGLAEESHLDPAFAEKFLNFIIAEVIHHHERIAGENGR
;
A
#
# COMPACT_ATOMS: atom_id res chain seq x y z
N ARG A 1 -38.69 -23.39 -9.28
CA ARG A 1 -37.86 -22.21 -9.60
C ARG A 1 -37.11 -22.44 -10.90
N SER A 2 -37.30 -21.57 -11.85
CA SER A 2 -36.62 -21.67 -13.13
C SER A 2 -35.13 -21.27 -12.99
N MET A 3 -34.30 -21.96 -13.75
CA MET A 3 -32.87 -21.60 -13.82
C MET A 3 -32.69 -20.34 -14.71
N PRO A 4 -31.70 -19.51 -14.43
CA PRO A 4 -31.38 -18.42 -15.33
C PRO A 4 -31.07 -18.94 -16.72
N ASP A 5 -31.47 -18.26 -17.76
CA ASP A 5 -31.12 -18.65 -19.11
C ASP A 5 -29.70 -18.27 -19.49
N ILE A 6 -29.24 -18.69 -20.66
CA ILE A 6 -27.88 -18.41 -21.14
C ILE A 6 -27.64 -16.90 -21.28
N SER A 7 -28.66 -16.12 -21.70
CA SER A 7 -28.56 -14.68 -21.87
C SER A 7 -28.28 -13.98 -20.54
N ASP A 8 -28.93 -14.40 -19.48
CA ASP A 8 -28.72 -13.84 -18.15
C ASP A 8 -27.30 -14.15 -17.63
N THR A 9 -26.84 -15.37 -17.90
CA THR A 9 -25.50 -15.82 -17.52
C THR A 9 -24.45 -15.05 -18.32
N GLU A 10 -24.65 -14.86 -19.62
CA GLU A 10 -23.74 -14.07 -20.46
C GLU A 10 -23.67 -12.60 -19.99
N ALA A 11 -24.83 -12.02 -19.69
CA ALA A 11 -24.87 -10.64 -19.17
C ALA A 11 -24.11 -10.52 -17.84
N ALA A 12 -24.27 -11.50 -16.95
CA ALA A 12 -23.55 -11.55 -15.68
C ALA A 12 -22.03 -11.65 -15.89
N LEU A 13 -21.60 -12.49 -16.85
CA LEU A 13 -20.18 -12.63 -17.17
C LEU A 13 -19.59 -11.36 -17.78
N GLN A 14 -20.35 -10.67 -18.63
CA GLN A 14 -19.92 -9.38 -19.19
C GLN A 14 -19.79 -8.32 -18.10
N GLN A 15 -20.74 -8.28 -17.18
CA GLN A 15 -20.70 -7.37 -16.05
C GLN A 15 -19.50 -7.67 -15.16
N LEU A 16 -19.24 -8.95 -14.89
CA LEU A 16 -18.08 -9.38 -14.12
C LEU A 16 -16.78 -8.93 -14.77
N HIS A 17 -16.68 -9.11 -16.11
CA HIS A 17 -15.51 -8.68 -16.88
C HIS A 17 -15.28 -7.18 -16.75
N SER A 18 -16.34 -6.39 -16.88
CA SER A 18 -16.27 -4.93 -16.76
C SER A 18 -15.81 -4.50 -15.36
N ILE A 19 -16.35 -5.11 -14.31
CA ILE A 19 -15.96 -4.84 -12.93
C ILE A 19 -14.49 -5.18 -12.73
N ARG A 20 -14.05 -6.33 -13.24
CA ARG A 20 -12.63 -6.75 -13.13
C ARG A 20 -11.68 -5.82 -13.85
N GLN A 21 -12.08 -5.28 -15.00
CA GLN A 21 -11.27 -4.25 -15.67
C GLN A 21 -11.09 -3.01 -14.80
N SER A 22 -12.15 -2.58 -14.12
CA SER A 22 -12.08 -1.45 -13.20
C SER A 22 -11.13 -1.75 -12.03
N ILE A 23 -11.21 -2.96 -11.48
CA ILE A 23 -10.29 -3.41 -10.43
C ILE A 23 -8.84 -3.41 -10.93
N ASP A 24 -8.60 -3.92 -12.12
CA ASP A 24 -7.26 -3.97 -12.71
C ASP A 24 -6.68 -2.56 -12.89
N ASN A 25 -7.51 -1.60 -13.29
CA ASN A 25 -7.08 -0.21 -13.42
C ASN A 25 -6.74 0.42 -12.07
N ILE A 26 -7.52 0.10 -11.04
CA ILE A 26 -7.24 0.55 -9.67
C ILE A 26 -5.94 -0.07 -9.17
N ASP A 27 -5.75 -1.37 -9.39
CA ASP A 27 -4.52 -2.06 -9.01
C ASP A 27 -3.28 -1.43 -9.66
N ALA A 28 -3.38 -1.08 -10.94
CA ALA A 28 -2.31 -0.39 -11.64
C ALA A 28 -1.99 0.96 -10.96
N ALA A 29 -3.02 1.71 -10.59
CA ALA A 29 -2.85 3.00 -9.90
C ALA A 29 -2.17 2.79 -8.53
N VAL A 30 -2.57 1.76 -7.78
CA VAL A 30 -1.96 1.43 -6.48
C VAL A 30 -0.47 1.14 -6.65
N ILE A 31 -0.10 0.33 -7.65
CA ILE A 31 1.31 -0.01 -7.91
C ILE A 31 2.10 1.24 -8.28
N HIS A 32 1.57 2.12 -9.14
CA HIS A 32 2.25 3.36 -9.49
C HIS A 32 2.43 4.28 -8.28
N MET A 33 1.42 4.37 -7.41
CA MET A 33 1.51 5.16 -6.19
C MET A 33 2.55 4.59 -5.22
N LEU A 34 2.59 3.27 -5.07
CA LEU A 34 3.61 2.62 -4.25
C LEU A 34 5.01 2.87 -4.79
N ALA A 35 5.20 2.79 -6.11
CA ALA A 35 6.50 3.09 -6.74
C ALA A 35 6.95 4.51 -6.41
N GLU A 36 6.06 5.49 -6.52
CA GLU A 36 6.37 6.88 -6.16
C GLU A 36 6.69 7.01 -4.67
N ARG A 37 5.91 6.36 -3.82
CA ARG A 37 6.14 6.39 -2.37
C ARG A 37 7.52 5.83 -2.03
N PHE A 38 7.92 4.72 -2.65
CA PHE A 38 9.23 4.12 -2.39
C PHE A 38 10.40 4.98 -2.89
N LYS A 39 10.21 5.75 -3.96
CA LYS A 39 11.22 6.74 -4.37
C LYS A 39 11.51 7.73 -3.24
N PHE A 40 10.45 8.24 -2.61
CA PHE A 40 10.59 9.19 -1.51
C PHE A 40 11.16 8.53 -0.25
N THR A 41 10.73 7.32 0.08
CA THR A 41 11.29 6.64 1.26
C THR A 41 12.74 6.26 1.07
N GLN A 42 13.18 5.98 -0.16
CA GLN A 42 14.60 5.78 -0.45
C GLN A 42 15.41 7.06 -0.23
N GLN A 43 14.86 8.22 -0.59
CA GLN A 43 15.49 9.51 -0.30
C GLN A 43 15.61 9.73 1.20
N VAL A 44 14.56 9.41 1.96
CA VAL A 44 14.59 9.46 3.42
C VAL A 44 15.67 8.51 3.97
N GLY A 45 15.75 7.30 3.40
CA GLY A 45 16.76 6.32 3.80
C GLY A 45 18.19 6.80 3.59
N ALA A 46 18.46 7.41 2.43
CA ALA A 46 19.77 7.99 2.13
C ALA A 46 20.10 9.13 3.09
N LEU A 47 19.13 9.99 3.36
CA LEU A 47 19.32 11.12 4.29
C LEU A 47 19.61 10.64 5.72
N LYS A 48 18.87 9.62 6.18
CA LYS A 48 19.10 9.02 7.49
C LYS A 48 20.50 8.39 7.59
N ALA A 49 20.91 7.67 6.55
CA ALA A 49 22.24 7.05 6.53
C ALA A 49 23.34 8.10 6.54
N GLU A 50 23.19 9.17 5.77
CA GLU A 50 24.15 10.29 5.72
C GLU A 50 24.32 10.95 7.07
N HIS A 51 23.24 11.12 7.82
CA HIS A 51 23.25 11.79 9.12
C HIS A 51 23.27 10.81 10.30
N ARG A 52 23.44 9.52 10.04
CA ARG A 52 23.49 8.45 11.05
C ARG A 52 22.25 8.42 11.94
N LEU A 53 21.09 8.70 11.35
CA LEU A 53 19.82 8.59 12.04
C LEU A 53 19.33 7.14 12.03
N PRO A 54 18.57 6.70 13.04
CA PRO A 54 18.10 5.33 13.10
C PRO A 54 17.10 5.02 11.98
N PRO A 55 17.15 3.80 11.38
CA PRO A 55 16.21 3.41 10.31
C PRO A 55 14.75 3.43 10.74
N ALA A 56 14.46 3.02 11.97
CA ALA A 56 13.09 3.00 12.50
C ALA A 56 12.77 4.28 13.26
N ASP A 57 11.52 4.69 13.21
CA ASP A 57 11.00 5.84 13.93
C ASP A 57 9.63 5.48 14.50
N PRO A 58 9.56 4.86 15.70
CA PRO A 58 8.30 4.36 16.26
C PRO A 58 7.24 5.43 16.46
N GLU A 59 7.63 6.65 16.80
CA GLU A 59 6.66 7.75 16.98
C GLU A 59 6.02 8.13 15.65
N ARG A 60 6.82 8.27 14.62
CA ARG A 60 6.33 8.54 13.26
C ARG A 60 5.41 7.42 12.78
N GLU A 61 5.77 6.18 13.04
CA GLU A 61 4.97 5.01 12.67
C GLU A 61 3.60 5.05 13.33
N ARG A 62 3.53 5.39 14.63
CA ARG A 62 2.25 5.52 15.34
C ARG A 62 1.39 6.62 14.74
N GLU A 63 1.97 7.75 14.42
CA GLU A 63 1.26 8.87 13.78
C GLU A 63 0.69 8.46 12.42
N GLN A 64 1.49 7.77 11.63
CA GLN A 64 1.07 7.27 10.32
C GLN A 64 -0.10 6.29 10.44
N ILE A 65 -0.03 5.37 11.37
CA ILE A 65 -1.09 4.38 11.60
C ILE A 65 -2.39 5.08 12.00
N GLN A 66 -2.33 6.02 12.93
CA GLN A 66 -3.50 6.77 13.37
C GLN A 66 -4.12 7.55 12.22
N ARG A 67 -3.30 8.24 11.45
CA ARG A 67 -3.77 8.99 10.29
C ARG A 67 -4.43 8.08 9.26
N LEU A 68 -3.79 6.95 8.97
CA LEU A 68 -4.30 6.03 7.96
C LEU A 68 -5.61 5.37 8.40
N ARG A 69 -5.75 5.05 9.69
CA ARG A 69 -7.01 4.54 10.22
C ARG A 69 -8.13 5.54 10.05
N GLY A 70 -7.89 6.82 10.31
CA GLY A 70 -8.86 7.89 10.10
C GLY A 70 -9.27 8.03 8.63
N LEU A 71 -8.30 8.01 7.74
CA LEU A 71 -8.56 8.06 6.29
C LEU A 71 -9.37 6.84 5.83
N ALA A 72 -9.07 5.67 6.38
CA ALA A 72 -9.80 4.44 6.06
C ALA A 72 -11.27 4.56 6.47
N GLU A 73 -11.54 5.06 7.67
CA GLU A 73 -12.92 5.30 8.15
C GLU A 73 -13.67 6.25 7.21
N GLU A 74 -13.04 7.36 6.84
CA GLU A 74 -13.63 8.33 5.90
C GLU A 74 -13.93 7.70 4.55
N SER A 75 -13.11 6.75 4.12
CA SER A 75 -13.21 6.08 2.82
C SER A 75 -14.05 4.81 2.86
N HIS A 76 -14.65 4.48 3.99
CA HIS A 76 -15.41 3.24 4.19
C HIS A 76 -14.57 1.98 3.94
N LEU A 77 -13.29 2.04 4.29
CA LEU A 77 -12.37 0.91 4.27
C LEU A 77 -12.14 0.45 5.72
N ASP A 78 -12.04 -0.85 5.94
CA ASP A 78 -11.76 -1.40 7.26
C ASP A 78 -10.44 -0.83 7.81
N PRO A 79 -10.47 -0.08 8.93
CA PRO A 79 -9.24 0.50 9.50
C PRO A 79 -8.22 -0.55 9.92
N ALA A 80 -8.65 -1.73 10.37
CA ALA A 80 -7.75 -2.81 10.75
C ALA A 80 -6.98 -3.33 9.53
N PHE A 81 -7.63 -3.43 8.39
CA PHE A 81 -6.97 -3.79 7.13
C PHE A 81 -5.95 -2.72 6.72
N ALA A 82 -6.34 -1.45 6.78
CA ALA A 82 -5.46 -0.34 6.44
C ALA A 82 -4.20 -0.35 7.32
N GLU A 83 -4.35 -0.63 8.61
CA GLU A 83 -3.22 -0.73 9.53
C GLU A 83 -2.29 -1.89 9.16
N LYS A 84 -2.84 -3.06 8.85
CA LYS A 84 -2.05 -4.22 8.40
C LYS A 84 -1.25 -3.91 7.14
N PHE A 85 -1.91 -3.24 6.19
CA PHE A 85 -1.28 -2.84 4.94
C PHE A 85 -0.11 -1.88 5.20
N LEU A 86 -0.33 -0.86 6.03
CA LEU A 86 0.71 0.11 6.36
C LEU A 86 1.87 -0.54 7.13
N ASN A 87 1.56 -1.44 8.07
CA ASN A 87 2.60 -2.16 8.81
C ASN A 87 3.51 -2.97 7.87
N PHE A 88 2.93 -3.58 6.84
CA PHE A 88 3.69 -4.31 5.83
C PHE A 88 4.65 -3.36 5.09
N ILE A 89 4.15 -2.20 4.68
CA ILE A 89 4.95 -1.20 3.97
C ILE A 89 6.06 -0.65 4.89
N ILE A 90 5.74 -0.34 6.14
CA ILE A 90 6.72 0.19 7.11
C ILE A 90 7.86 -0.81 7.32
N ALA A 91 7.54 -2.09 7.48
CA ALA A 91 8.56 -3.13 7.65
C ALA A 91 9.50 -3.20 6.45
N GLU A 92 8.96 -3.09 5.25
CA GLU A 92 9.75 -3.08 4.01
C GLU A 92 10.63 -1.85 3.92
N VAL A 93 10.10 -0.67 4.27
CA VAL A 93 10.85 0.59 4.27
C VAL A 93 12.01 0.52 5.27
N ILE A 94 11.78 0.01 6.48
CA ILE A 94 12.83 -0.12 7.49
C ILE A 94 13.93 -1.05 6.98
N HIS A 95 13.56 -2.16 6.35
CA HIS A 95 14.51 -3.10 5.75
C HIS A 95 15.38 -2.39 4.69
N HIS A 96 14.78 -1.59 3.81
CA HIS A 96 15.52 -0.79 2.83
C HIS A 96 16.47 0.19 3.51
N HIS A 97 16.01 0.89 4.55
CA HIS A 97 16.83 1.86 5.29
C HIS A 97 18.02 1.19 5.98
N GLU A 98 17.82 0.00 6.54
CA GLU A 98 18.89 -0.77 7.16
C GLU A 98 19.96 -1.18 6.13
N ARG A 99 19.54 -1.59 4.93
CA ARG A 99 20.47 -1.91 3.85
C ARG A 99 21.27 -0.70 3.42
N ILE A 100 20.62 0.44 3.22
CA ILE A 100 21.28 1.70 2.84
C ILE A 100 22.28 2.12 3.92
N ALA A 101 21.89 2.05 5.18
CA ALA A 101 22.77 2.39 6.31
C ALA A 101 23.99 1.45 6.37
N GLY A 102 23.78 0.16 6.13
CA GLY A 102 24.87 -0.82 6.09
C GLY A 102 25.86 -0.55 4.99
N GLU A 103 25.39 -0.18 3.81
CA GLU A 103 26.25 0.17 2.67
C GLU A 103 27.07 1.42 2.95
N ASN A 104 26.46 2.45 3.55
CA ASN A 104 27.13 3.71 3.84
C ASN A 104 28.01 3.65 5.11
N GLY A 105 27.75 2.68 5.98
CA GLY A 105 28.49 2.51 7.23
C GLY A 105 29.82 1.81 7.07
N ARG A 106 30.19 1.38 5.87
CA ARG A 106 31.47 0.69 5.60
C ARG A 106 32.54 1.68 5.16
#